data_47fbd0a8622e8714e9d390b22a31dca0
#
_entry.id   47fbd0a8622e8714e9d390b22a31dca0
#
_cell.length_a   1.000
_cell.length_b   1.000
_cell.length_c   1.000
_cell.angle_alpha   90.00
_cell.angle_beta   90.00
_cell.angle_gamma   90.00
#
_symmetry.space_group_name_H-M   'P 1'
#
loop_
_entity.id
_entity.type
_entity.pdbx_description
1 polymer ?
#
loop_
_entity_poly.entity_id
_entity_poly.type
_entity_poly.pdbx_seq_one_letter_code
_entity_poly.pdbx_strand_id
1 'polypeptide(L)'
;FYKDAKLLRLTRYRYNDVPMDINGKYLYIKDGDTIWNPGWEPVKTDLDSYECRHGIGYSRFTSSKNDVQASVLTFVPMNDTCEVSQLKLTNNSSEEKTLSVFSYVEWCLWNADDDSRNFQRNYSTGEVEVVGSTIFHKTEYRERRNHYAIYSVNAEIAGFDTIREAFLGSYRGAYEPEAVEKGACTNSMASGWQPIASHQLNITLAP
;
A
#
# COMPACT_ATOMS: atom_id res chain seq x y z
N PHE A 1 -1.36 8.99 -7.38
CA PHE A 1 -1.15 9.54 -8.73
C PHE A 1 -1.73 8.60 -9.78
N TYR A 2 -2.20 9.14 -10.88
CA TYR A 2 -2.83 8.39 -11.96
C TYR A 2 -2.45 9.02 -13.29
N LYS A 3 -2.20 8.19 -14.30
CA LYS A 3 -2.05 8.68 -15.67
C LYS A 3 -3.40 9.20 -16.20
N ASP A 4 -4.46 8.49 -15.86
CA ASP A 4 -5.84 8.85 -16.16
C ASP A 4 -6.72 8.47 -14.96
N ALA A 5 -7.35 9.46 -14.35
CA ALA A 5 -8.16 9.27 -13.13
C ALA A 5 -9.43 8.45 -13.34
N LYS A 6 -9.86 8.26 -14.58
CA LYS A 6 -11.08 7.53 -14.94
C LYS A 6 -10.76 6.12 -15.46
N LEU A 7 -9.86 6.02 -16.43
CA LEU A 7 -9.60 4.78 -17.17
C LEU A 7 -8.37 4.01 -16.65
N LEU A 8 -7.38 4.72 -16.10
CA LEU A 8 -6.11 4.15 -15.66
C LEU A 8 -5.81 4.45 -14.18
N ARG A 9 -6.84 4.53 -13.36
CA ARG A 9 -6.68 4.66 -11.91
C ARG A 9 -6.14 3.34 -11.34
N LEU A 10 -5.06 3.39 -10.60
CA LEU A 10 -4.46 2.23 -9.97
C LEU A 10 -5.10 1.90 -8.62
N THR A 11 -5.31 2.91 -7.79
CA THR A 11 -5.81 2.75 -6.44
C THR A 11 -7.29 3.03 -6.33
N ARG A 12 -7.95 2.28 -5.48
CA ARG A 12 -9.34 2.46 -5.15
C ARG A 12 -9.56 3.78 -4.42
N TYR A 13 -10.69 4.43 -4.71
CA TYR A 13 -11.14 5.63 -4.03
C TYR A 13 -12.67 5.64 -4.00
N ARG A 14 -13.23 5.92 -2.83
CA ARG A 14 -14.66 6.13 -2.63
C ARG A 14 -14.88 7.46 -1.93
N TYR A 15 -15.90 8.19 -2.39
CA TYR A 15 -16.21 9.51 -1.86
C TYR A 15 -16.80 9.45 -0.44
N ASN A 16 -17.58 8.41 -0.13
CA ASN A 16 -18.28 8.22 1.15
C ASN A 16 -17.73 7.02 1.91
N ASP A 17 -16.42 6.93 2.05
CA ASP A 17 -15.80 5.88 2.86
C ASP A 17 -16.07 6.07 4.35
N VAL A 18 -16.08 4.97 5.07
CA VAL A 18 -16.04 5.00 6.54
C VAL A 18 -14.73 5.63 6.97
N PRO A 19 -14.72 6.68 7.81
CA PRO A 19 -13.50 7.41 8.16
C PRO A 19 -12.38 6.55 8.75
N MET A 20 -12.69 5.39 9.31
CA MET A 20 -11.73 4.45 9.90
C MET A 20 -11.25 3.37 8.93
N ASP A 21 -11.86 3.27 7.76
CA ASP A 21 -11.55 2.27 6.75
C ASP A 21 -11.42 2.90 5.36
N ILE A 22 -10.52 3.85 5.25
CA ILE A 22 -10.25 4.60 4.02
C ILE A 22 -9.54 3.69 3.03
N ASN A 23 -10.10 3.56 1.83
CA ASN A 23 -9.46 2.84 0.73
C ASN A 23 -8.26 3.64 0.19
N GLY A 24 -7.23 2.95 -0.28
CA GLY A 24 -6.09 3.65 -0.88
C GLY A 24 -4.83 2.81 -0.96
N LYS A 25 -3.72 3.49 -0.78
CA LYS A 25 -2.40 2.90 -0.67
C LYS A 25 -1.67 3.50 0.53
N TYR A 26 -1.00 2.67 1.27
CA TYR A 26 -0.34 3.05 2.50
C TYR A 26 1.02 2.37 2.63
N LEU A 27 1.91 3.01 3.37
CA LEU A 27 3.12 2.41 3.91
C LEU A 27 3.02 2.48 5.43
N TYR A 28 3.22 1.35 6.08
CA TYR A 28 3.30 1.27 7.54
C TYR A 28 4.73 0.95 7.93
N ILE A 29 5.21 1.58 8.97
CA ILE A 29 6.49 1.31 9.59
C ILE A 29 6.22 0.88 11.03
N LYS A 30 6.73 -0.28 11.40
CA LYS A 30 6.68 -0.81 12.76
C LYS A 30 8.09 -0.81 13.34
N ASP A 31 8.27 -0.06 14.42
CA ASP A 31 9.49 0.04 15.23
C ASP A 31 9.14 -0.41 16.66
N GLY A 32 9.46 -1.66 16.99
CA GLY A 32 8.98 -2.28 18.23
C GLY A 32 7.45 -2.29 18.29
N ASP A 33 6.87 -1.66 19.29
CA ASP A 33 5.42 -1.54 19.46
C ASP A 33 4.84 -0.29 18.78
N THR A 34 5.69 0.59 18.26
CA THR A 34 5.25 1.82 17.59
C THR A 34 4.94 1.53 16.12
N ILE A 35 3.71 1.83 15.70
CA ILE A 35 3.27 1.74 14.31
C ILE A 35 2.94 3.15 13.83
N TRP A 36 3.47 3.53 12.66
CA TRP A 36 3.23 4.83 12.08
C TRP A 36 3.29 4.81 10.54
N ASN A 37 2.78 5.86 9.92
CA ASN A 37 2.77 6.04 8.48
C ASN A 37 3.57 7.29 8.09
N PRO A 38 4.44 7.23 7.07
CA PRO A 38 5.14 8.43 6.57
C PRO A 38 4.21 9.56 6.12
N GLY A 39 3.00 9.24 5.68
CA GLY A 39 1.95 10.20 5.31
C GLY A 39 1.01 10.58 6.46
N TRP A 40 1.28 10.16 7.69
CA TRP A 40 0.46 10.30 8.89
C TRP A 40 -0.81 9.42 8.89
N GLU A 41 -1.64 9.48 7.85
CA GLU A 41 -2.78 8.58 7.70
C GLU A 41 -2.33 7.18 7.19
N PRO A 42 -3.06 6.10 7.53
CA PRO A 42 -4.34 6.06 8.26
C PRO A 42 -4.20 5.89 9.78
N VAL A 43 -3.03 5.50 10.32
CA VAL A 43 -2.85 5.20 11.76
C VAL A 43 -2.93 6.45 12.63
N LYS A 44 -2.48 7.60 12.11
CA LYS A 44 -2.51 8.91 12.78
C LYS A 44 -1.68 8.99 14.06
N THR A 45 -0.64 8.18 14.15
CA THR A 45 0.35 8.27 15.24
C THR A 45 1.00 9.65 15.22
N ASP A 46 1.17 10.26 16.37
CA ASP A 46 1.87 11.54 16.52
C ASP A 46 3.31 11.39 16.01
N LEU A 47 3.66 12.20 15.03
CA LEU A 47 4.99 12.21 14.42
C LEU A 47 5.87 13.28 15.07
N ASP A 48 7.17 13.01 15.17
CA ASP A 48 8.13 13.97 15.70
C ASP A 48 8.39 15.11 14.71
N SER A 49 8.30 14.81 13.41
CA SER A 49 8.28 15.81 12.34
C SER A 49 7.47 15.33 11.14
N TYR A 50 6.90 16.27 10.39
CA TYR A 50 6.17 16.00 9.17
C TYR A 50 6.28 17.13 8.17
N GLU A 51 6.63 16.82 6.93
CA GLU A 51 6.62 17.73 5.81
C GLU A 51 6.02 17.05 4.58
N CYS A 52 5.12 17.73 3.88
CA CYS A 52 4.60 17.31 2.60
C CYS A 52 4.93 18.36 1.54
N ARG A 53 5.56 17.93 0.44
CA ARG A 53 5.87 18.78 -0.72
C ARG A 53 5.23 18.20 -1.97
N HIS A 54 4.47 19.02 -2.67
CA HIS A 54 3.91 18.71 -3.98
C HIS A 54 4.63 19.52 -5.05
N GLY A 55 5.22 18.84 -6.01
CA GLY A 55 5.78 19.43 -7.22
C GLY A 55 4.98 19.04 -8.45
N ILE A 56 5.42 19.53 -9.62
CA ILE A 56 4.82 19.13 -10.90
C ILE A 56 5.18 17.66 -11.15
N GLY A 57 4.18 16.79 -11.07
CA GLY A 57 4.32 15.35 -11.33
C GLY A 57 4.86 14.51 -10.18
N TYR A 58 5.08 15.06 -8.99
CA TYR A 58 5.50 14.28 -7.83
C TYR A 58 4.91 14.78 -6.51
N SER A 59 4.88 13.91 -5.51
CA SER A 59 4.67 14.26 -4.12
C SER A 59 5.75 13.62 -3.25
N ARG A 60 6.24 14.37 -2.27
CA ARG A 60 7.19 13.87 -1.28
C ARG A 60 6.63 14.09 0.12
N PHE A 61 6.62 13.02 0.91
CA PHE A 61 6.30 13.03 2.32
C PHE A 61 7.60 12.73 3.08
N THR A 62 7.99 13.59 3.99
CA THR A 62 9.14 13.37 4.87
C THR A 62 8.67 13.50 6.30
N SER A 63 8.88 12.49 7.09
CA SER A 63 8.44 12.44 8.47
C SER A 63 9.42 11.67 9.34
N SER A 64 9.38 11.88 10.64
CA SER A 64 10.20 11.14 11.60
C SER A 64 9.38 10.66 12.79
N LYS A 65 9.80 9.51 13.33
CA LYS A 65 9.32 8.94 14.58
C LYS A 65 10.43 8.10 15.20
N ASN A 66 10.66 8.25 16.53
CA ASN A 66 11.64 7.46 17.29
C ASN A 66 13.03 7.44 16.62
N ASP A 67 13.55 8.60 16.21
CA ASP A 67 14.83 8.77 15.52
C ASP A 67 14.94 8.08 14.15
N VAL A 68 13.85 7.55 13.62
CA VAL A 68 13.78 7.06 12.25
C VAL A 68 13.13 8.11 11.36
N GLN A 69 13.82 8.54 10.31
CA GLN A 69 13.25 9.39 9.28
C GLN A 69 12.85 8.56 8.08
N ALA A 70 11.64 8.77 7.58
CA ALA A 70 11.14 8.21 6.34
C ALA A 70 10.88 9.32 5.32
N SER A 71 11.36 9.14 4.09
CA SER A 71 11.03 9.99 2.96
C SER A 71 10.43 9.16 1.84
N VAL A 72 9.18 9.46 1.48
CA VAL A 72 8.44 8.78 0.41
C VAL A 72 8.27 9.73 -0.75
N LEU A 73 8.90 9.42 -1.88
CA LEU A 73 8.71 10.13 -3.14
C LEU A 73 7.80 9.31 -4.05
N THR A 74 6.68 9.90 -4.47
CA THR A 74 5.73 9.23 -5.38
C THR A 74 5.57 10.05 -6.66
N PHE A 75 5.65 9.39 -7.81
CA PHE A 75 5.47 10.01 -9.13
C PHE A 75 4.95 9.01 -10.16
N VAL A 76 4.40 9.54 -11.24
CA VAL A 76 4.02 8.79 -12.44
C VAL A 76 4.97 9.23 -13.56
N PRO A 77 5.77 8.32 -14.13
CA PRO A 77 6.62 8.65 -15.27
C PRO A 77 5.81 9.10 -16.48
N MET A 78 6.35 10.02 -17.27
CA MET A 78 5.72 10.41 -18.53
C MET A 78 5.71 9.22 -19.50
N ASN A 79 4.59 9.00 -20.17
CA ASN A 79 4.35 7.94 -21.14
C ASN A 79 4.29 6.50 -20.60
N ASP A 80 4.33 6.31 -19.28
CA ASP A 80 4.16 5.02 -18.64
C ASP A 80 2.79 4.88 -17.96
N THR A 81 2.38 3.65 -17.71
CA THR A 81 1.13 3.30 -16.99
C THR A 81 1.43 2.78 -15.59
N CYS A 82 2.52 3.23 -14.98
CA CYS A 82 2.91 2.83 -13.64
C CYS A 82 3.00 4.04 -12.71
N GLU A 83 2.95 3.77 -11.43
CA GLU A 83 3.33 4.72 -10.38
C GLU A 83 4.56 4.16 -9.66
N VAL A 84 5.51 5.02 -9.39
CA VAL A 84 6.71 4.70 -8.61
C VAL A 84 6.61 5.36 -7.26
N SER A 85 6.81 4.57 -6.19
CA SER A 85 6.97 5.06 -4.81
C SER A 85 8.34 4.65 -4.30
N GLN A 86 9.20 5.62 -4.06
CA GLN A 86 10.53 5.41 -3.48
C GLN A 86 10.49 5.72 -1.99
N LEU A 87 10.74 4.71 -1.15
CA LEU A 87 10.95 4.88 0.28
C LEU A 87 12.43 4.96 0.57
N LYS A 88 12.83 6.00 1.31
CA LYS A 88 14.16 6.13 1.91
C LYS A 88 13.98 6.18 3.43
N LEU A 89 14.67 5.30 4.14
CA LEU A 89 14.74 5.28 5.61
C LEU A 89 16.14 5.73 6.05
N THR A 90 16.18 6.50 7.12
CA THR A 90 17.43 6.97 7.74
C THR A 90 17.29 6.78 9.24
N ASN A 91 18.25 6.10 9.83
CA ASN A 91 18.40 5.99 11.28
C ASN A 91 19.22 7.20 11.77
N ASN A 92 18.63 8.02 12.62
CA ASN A 92 19.29 9.18 13.23
C ASN A 92 19.74 8.90 14.69
N SER A 93 19.56 7.66 15.15
CA SER A 93 20.03 7.24 16.48
C SER A 93 21.46 6.73 16.45
N SER A 94 22.05 6.55 17.61
CA SER A 94 23.39 5.93 17.77
C SER A 94 23.34 4.40 17.88
N GLU A 95 22.16 3.79 17.76
CA GLU A 95 21.94 2.36 17.88
C GLU A 95 21.37 1.77 16.59
N GLU A 96 21.63 0.49 16.36
CA GLU A 96 21.01 -0.23 15.26
C GLU A 96 19.49 -0.31 15.45
N LYS A 97 18.74 -0.11 14.37
CA LYS A 97 17.28 -0.20 14.34
C LYS A 97 16.82 -1.32 13.43
N THR A 98 15.96 -2.19 13.94
CA THR A 98 15.27 -3.21 13.14
C THR A 98 13.80 -2.82 12.98
N LEU A 99 13.39 -2.66 11.73
CA LEU A 99 12.04 -2.19 11.35
C LEU A 99 11.33 -3.24 10.51
N SER A 100 10.03 -3.34 10.68
CA SER A 100 9.17 -4.01 9.70
C SER A 100 8.40 -2.95 8.91
N VAL A 101 8.50 -3.01 7.58
CA VAL A 101 7.82 -2.12 6.66
C VAL A 101 6.77 -2.90 5.90
N PHE A 102 5.54 -2.38 5.90
CA PHE A 102 4.44 -2.98 5.15
C PHE A 102 3.95 -2.00 4.10
N SER A 103 3.86 -2.46 2.87
CA SER A 103 3.13 -1.73 1.84
C SER A 103 1.71 -2.25 1.74
N TYR A 104 0.80 -1.43 1.24
CA TYR A 104 -0.60 -1.80 1.08
C TYR A 104 -1.21 -1.03 -0.07
N VAL A 105 -1.94 -1.71 -0.94
CA VAL A 105 -2.73 -1.06 -1.99
C VAL A 105 -4.04 -1.82 -2.22
N GLU A 106 -5.13 -1.07 -2.28
CA GLU A 106 -6.41 -1.56 -2.80
C GLU A 106 -6.55 -1.17 -4.26
N TRP A 107 -6.81 -2.17 -5.10
CA TRP A 107 -6.84 -1.99 -6.53
C TRP A 107 -8.15 -1.42 -7.06
N CYS A 108 -8.03 -0.44 -7.96
CA CYS A 108 -9.08 -0.10 -8.91
C CYS A 108 -8.81 -0.83 -10.23
N LEU A 109 -9.18 -2.10 -10.29
CA LEU A 109 -8.93 -2.96 -11.47
C LEU A 109 -9.86 -2.70 -12.65
N TRP A 110 -10.75 -1.72 -12.53
CA TRP A 110 -11.83 -1.45 -13.47
C TRP A 110 -12.01 0.05 -13.73
N ASN A 111 -13.19 0.43 -14.15
CA ASN A 111 -13.61 1.81 -14.32
C ASN A 111 -13.78 2.49 -12.96
N ALA A 112 -13.20 3.66 -12.76
CA ALA A 112 -13.25 4.38 -11.50
C ALA A 112 -14.66 4.81 -11.09
N ASP A 113 -15.53 5.13 -12.06
CA ASP A 113 -16.93 5.49 -11.78
C ASP A 113 -17.71 4.27 -11.26
N ASP A 114 -17.48 3.10 -11.87
CA ASP A 114 -18.11 1.86 -11.44
C ASP A 114 -17.60 1.45 -10.07
N ASP A 115 -16.29 1.57 -9.83
CA ASP A 115 -15.68 1.29 -8.53
C ASP A 115 -16.24 2.16 -7.41
N SER A 116 -16.52 3.42 -7.69
CA SER A 116 -17.05 4.35 -6.69
C SER A 116 -18.50 4.08 -6.31
N ARG A 117 -19.27 3.41 -7.18
CA ARG A 117 -20.72 3.25 -7.05
C ARG A 117 -21.19 1.81 -6.86
N ASN A 118 -20.42 0.84 -7.30
CA ASN A 118 -20.87 -0.54 -7.40
C ASN A 118 -19.99 -1.53 -6.64
N PHE A 119 -20.56 -2.14 -5.59
CA PHE A 119 -19.87 -3.17 -4.81
C PHE A 119 -19.72 -4.51 -5.54
N GLN A 120 -20.52 -4.79 -6.54
CA GLN A 120 -20.52 -6.09 -7.24
C GLN A 120 -19.19 -6.38 -7.94
N ARG A 121 -18.44 -5.35 -8.27
CA ARG A 121 -17.14 -5.48 -8.91
C ARG A 121 -16.09 -6.17 -8.03
N ASN A 122 -16.23 -6.14 -6.71
CA ASN A 122 -15.37 -6.89 -5.81
C ASN A 122 -15.43 -8.41 -6.03
N TYR A 123 -16.47 -8.89 -6.69
CA TYR A 123 -16.68 -10.30 -7.04
C TYR A 123 -16.11 -10.69 -8.41
N SER A 124 -15.52 -9.75 -9.11
CA SER A 124 -15.13 -9.91 -10.52
C SER A 124 -13.62 -9.92 -10.73
N THR A 125 -12.89 -10.20 -9.69
CA THR A 125 -11.44 -10.33 -9.75
C THR A 125 -11.06 -11.73 -10.21
N GLY A 126 -10.03 -11.80 -11.03
CA GLY A 126 -9.49 -13.06 -11.52
C GLY A 126 -8.44 -13.67 -10.60
N GLU A 127 -7.40 -14.16 -11.19
CA GLU A 127 -6.33 -14.88 -10.52
C GLU A 127 -5.29 -13.92 -9.94
N VAL A 128 -4.69 -14.33 -8.83
CA VAL A 128 -3.52 -13.69 -8.24
C VAL A 128 -2.35 -14.66 -8.34
N GLU A 129 -1.21 -14.15 -8.74
CA GLU A 129 0.06 -14.88 -8.78
C GLU A 129 1.12 -14.05 -8.06
N VAL A 130 1.99 -14.72 -7.31
CA VAL A 130 3.13 -14.08 -6.63
C VAL A 130 4.40 -14.75 -7.07
N VAL A 131 5.30 -13.98 -7.68
CA VAL A 131 6.60 -14.46 -8.16
C VAL A 131 7.70 -13.57 -7.58
N GLY A 132 8.49 -14.13 -6.68
CA GLY A 132 9.48 -13.35 -5.93
C GLY A 132 8.82 -12.20 -5.17
N SER A 133 9.25 -10.98 -5.42
CA SER A 133 8.69 -9.75 -4.83
C SER A 133 7.66 -9.05 -5.72
N THR A 134 7.04 -9.78 -6.64
CA THR A 134 6.04 -9.25 -7.56
C THR A 134 4.70 -9.96 -7.39
N ILE A 135 3.65 -9.18 -7.20
CA ILE A 135 2.26 -9.63 -7.12
C ILE A 135 1.55 -9.24 -8.42
N PHE A 136 0.96 -10.21 -9.09
CA PHE A 136 0.18 -10.04 -10.31
C PHE A 136 -1.30 -10.27 -10.00
N HIS A 137 -2.14 -9.31 -10.36
CA HIS A 137 -3.59 -9.45 -10.37
C HIS A 137 -4.10 -9.47 -11.79
N LYS A 138 -4.70 -10.56 -12.19
CA LYS A 138 -5.38 -10.68 -13.47
C LYS A 138 -6.87 -10.38 -13.29
N THR A 139 -7.42 -9.49 -14.10
CA THR A 139 -8.85 -9.22 -14.09
C THR A 139 -9.59 -10.13 -15.04
N GLU A 140 -10.75 -10.67 -14.60
CA GLU A 140 -11.65 -11.50 -15.40
C GLU A 140 -13.05 -10.91 -15.51
N TYR A 141 -13.17 -9.60 -15.42
CA TYR A 141 -14.47 -8.95 -15.55
C TYR A 141 -14.90 -8.80 -17.01
N ARG A 142 -16.23 -8.86 -17.26
CA ARG A 142 -16.93 -8.92 -18.56
C ARG A 142 -16.21 -8.30 -19.75
N GLU A 143 -15.81 -7.05 -19.64
CA GLU A 143 -15.26 -6.24 -20.71
C GLU A 143 -13.75 -6.07 -20.62
N ARG A 144 -13.16 -6.49 -19.49
CA ARG A 144 -11.71 -6.40 -19.22
C ARG A 144 -11.15 -7.73 -18.77
N ARG A 145 -11.04 -8.63 -19.72
CA ARG A 145 -10.31 -9.89 -19.54
C ARG A 145 -8.84 -9.67 -19.86
N ASN A 146 -7.98 -10.41 -19.18
CA ASN A 146 -6.54 -10.39 -19.39
C ASN A 146 -5.87 -9.01 -19.17
N HIS A 147 -6.41 -8.19 -18.27
CA HIS A 147 -5.71 -7.01 -17.78
C HIS A 147 -5.00 -7.38 -16.49
N TYR A 148 -3.77 -6.89 -16.35
CA TYR A 148 -2.95 -7.13 -15.18
C TYR A 148 -2.70 -5.84 -14.43
N ALA A 149 -2.85 -5.89 -13.10
CA ALA A 149 -2.23 -4.96 -12.18
C ALA A 149 -1.00 -5.63 -11.59
N ILE A 150 0.12 -4.94 -11.60
CA ILE A 150 1.40 -5.46 -11.14
C ILE A 150 1.87 -4.61 -9.98
N TYR A 151 2.23 -5.26 -8.87
CA TYR A 151 2.79 -4.62 -7.71
C TYR A 151 4.11 -5.26 -7.34
N SER A 152 5.19 -4.51 -7.39
CA SER A 152 6.53 -5.04 -7.21
C SER A 152 7.38 -4.13 -6.33
N VAL A 153 8.31 -4.72 -5.60
CA VAL A 153 9.34 -4.02 -4.84
C VAL A 153 10.72 -4.55 -5.24
N ASN A 154 11.72 -3.66 -5.24
CA ASN A 154 13.10 -3.99 -5.58
C ASN A 154 13.92 -4.49 -4.38
N ALA A 155 13.27 -5.25 -3.49
CA ALA A 155 13.88 -5.87 -2.32
C ALA A 155 13.32 -7.26 -2.10
N GLU A 156 14.02 -8.08 -1.35
CA GLU A 156 13.50 -9.37 -0.88
C GLU A 156 12.39 -9.13 0.14
N ILE A 157 11.26 -9.80 -0.03
CA ILE A 157 10.12 -9.70 0.86
C ILE A 157 10.16 -10.78 1.93
N ALA A 158 9.81 -10.42 3.16
CA ALA A 158 9.65 -11.35 4.28
C ALA A 158 8.27 -12.04 4.25
N GLY A 159 7.30 -11.41 3.61
CA GLY A 159 5.95 -11.94 3.45
C GLY A 159 5.09 -11.03 2.56
N PHE A 160 3.88 -11.48 2.28
CA PHE A 160 2.89 -10.75 1.50
C PHE A 160 1.47 -11.10 1.92
N ASP A 161 0.51 -10.25 1.56
CA ASP A 161 -0.91 -10.58 1.60
C ASP A 161 -1.61 -10.03 0.35
N THR A 162 -2.53 -10.81 -0.19
CA THR A 162 -3.36 -10.42 -1.32
C THR A 162 -4.86 -10.43 -0.98
N ILE A 163 -5.23 -10.90 0.21
CA ILE A 163 -6.58 -10.87 0.75
C ILE A 163 -6.71 -9.72 1.75
N ARG A 164 -7.67 -8.83 1.53
CA ARG A 164 -7.89 -7.65 2.39
C ARG A 164 -8.13 -8.04 3.85
N GLU A 165 -9.00 -8.99 4.10
CA GLU A 165 -9.33 -9.43 5.47
C GLU A 165 -8.15 -10.09 6.19
N ALA A 166 -7.27 -10.79 5.45
CA ALA A 166 -6.07 -11.39 6.02
C ALA A 166 -5.05 -10.33 6.49
N PHE A 167 -4.96 -9.21 5.77
CA PHE A 167 -4.08 -8.11 6.13
C PHE A 167 -4.66 -7.20 7.22
N LEU A 168 -5.92 -6.77 7.04
CA LEU A 168 -6.55 -5.83 7.97
C LEU A 168 -7.09 -6.51 9.24
N GLY A 169 -7.54 -7.75 9.13
CA GLY A 169 -8.27 -8.46 10.18
C GLY A 169 -9.77 -8.31 10.05
N SER A 170 -10.51 -9.23 10.66
CA SER A 170 -11.97 -9.19 10.70
C SER A 170 -12.46 -8.03 11.57
N TYR A 171 -13.38 -7.23 11.04
CA TYR A 171 -13.94 -6.04 11.69
C TYR A 171 -12.94 -4.92 12.00
N ARG A 172 -11.77 -4.93 11.37
CA ARG A 172 -10.72 -3.91 11.50
C ARG A 172 -10.58 -3.11 10.19
N GLY A 173 -9.96 -1.94 10.28
CA GLY A 173 -9.72 -1.05 9.13
C GLY A 173 -8.24 -0.74 8.93
N ALA A 174 -7.97 0.08 7.90
CA ALA A 174 -6.61 0.47 7.56
C ALA A 174 -5.86 1.23 8.68
N TYR A 175 -6.60 1.82 9.63
CA TYR A 175 -6.01 2.52 10.78
C TYR A 175 -5.37 1.58 11.80
N GLU A 176 -5.73 0.28 11.78
CA GLU A 176 -5.30 -0.71 12.77
C GLU A 176 -5.18 -2.12 12.12
N PRO A 177 -4.32 -2.30 11.11
CA PRO A 177 -4.22 -3.56 10.37
C PRO A 177 -3.54 -4.65 11.21
N GLU A 178 -4.19 -5.80 11.31
CA GLU A 178 -3.77 -6.94 12.13
C GLU A 178 -2.38 -7.47 11.73
N ALA A 179 -2.08 -7.54 10.43
CA ALA A 179 -0.78 -7.99 9.94
C ALA A 179 0.37 -7.08 10.42
N VAL A 180 0.13 -5.76 10.43
CA VAL A 180 1.13 -4.79 10.90
C VAL A 180 1.29 -4.87 12.42
N GLU A 181 0.19 -5.01 13.16
CA GLU A 181 0.22 -5.17 14.61
C GLU A 181 1.00 -6.43 15.02
N LYS A 182 0.69 -7.55 14.37
CA LYS A 182 1.42 -8.82 14.58
C LYS A 182 2.86 -8.79 14.07
N GLY A 183 3.21 -7.87 13.18
CA GLY A 183 4.51 -7.79 12.55
C GLY A 183 4.76 -8.85 11.47
N ALA A 184 3.69 -9.48 10.96
CA ALA A 184 3.80 -10.54 9.96
C ALA A 184 2.59 -10.60 9.04
N CYS A 185 2.85 -10.68 7.72
CA CYS A 185 1.88 -11.10 6.72
C CYS A 185 1.60 -12.60 6.80
N THR A 186 0.47 -13.02 6.25
CA THR A 186 -0.01 -14.42 6.30
C THR A 186 0.30 -15.20 5.02
N ASN A 187 0.84 -14.55 4.00
CA ASN A 187 1.05 -15.06 2.64
C ASN A 187 -0.27 -15.51 1.99
N SER A 188 -1.33 -14.76 2.23
CA SER A 188 -2.65 -15.04 1.70
C SER A 188 -2.72 -14.86 0.19
N MET A 189 -3.44 -15.75 -0.51
CA MET A 189 -3.67 -15.72 -1.95
C MET A 189 -5.14 -15.51 -2.24
N ALA A 190 -5.49 -14.35 -2.81
CA ALA A 190 -6.87 -14.02 -3.16
C ALA A 190 -7.38 -14.88 -4.31
N SER A 191 -8.65 -15.26 -4.21
CA SER A 191 -9.39 -15.90 -5.29
C SER A 191 -10.71 -15.13 -5.47
N GLY A 192 -10.64 -14.03 -6.19
CA GLY A 192 -11.81 -13.28 -6.62
C GLY A 192 -12.39 -12.25 -5.65
N TRP A 193 -12.05 -12.21 -4.39
CA TRP A 193 -12.70 -11.35 -3.38
C TRP A 193 -11.75 -10.30 -2.82
N GLN A 194 -12.15 -9.02 -2.88
CA GLN A 194 -11.46 -7.87 -2.28
C GLN A 194 -9.92 -7.94 -2.36
N PRO A 195 -9.34 -7.98 -3.56
CA PRO A 195 -7.91 -8.15 -3.72
C PRO A 195 -7.17 -6.89 -3.32
N ILE A 196 -6.09 -7.10 -2.59
CA ILE A 196 -5.09 -6.09 -2.27
C ILE A 196 -3.73 -6.57 -2.76
N ALA A 197 -2.73 -5.72 -2.68
CA ALA A 197 -1.35 -6.15 -2.67
C ALA A 197 -0.63 -5.52 -1.49
N SER A 198 0.02 -6.36 -0.71
CA SER A 198 0.85 -5.96 0.42
C SER A 198 2.15 -6.75 0.40
N HIS A 199 3.26 -6.05 0.65
CA HIS A 199 4.56 -6.65 0.93
C HIS A 199 4.97 -6.34 2.35
N GLN A 200 5.64 -7.30 2.97
CA GLN A 200 6.37 -7.11 4.22
C GLN A 200 7.87 -7.16 3.95
N LEU A 201 8.60 -6.19 4.45
CA LEU A 201 10.06 -6.14 4.45
C LEU A 201 10.57 -5.98 5.88
N ASN A 202 11.60 -6.73 6.22
CA ASN A 202 12.34 -6.54 7.47
C ASN A 202 13.65 -5.85 7.13
N ILE A 203 13.89 -4.69 7.75
CA ILE A 203 15.00 -3.80 7.41
C ILE A 203 15.79 -3.51 8.68
N THR A 204 17.09 -3.72 8.61
CA THR A 204 18.03 -3.30 9.66
C THR A 204 18.79 -2.07 9.18
N LEU A 205 18.77 -1.03 9.98
CA LEU A 205 19.44 0.23 9.72
C LEU A 205 20.60 0.38 10.72
N ALA A 206 21.80 0.51 10.22
CA ALA A 206 22.96 0.86 11.06
C ALA A 206 22.79 2.26 11.68
N PRO A 207 23.52 2.58 12.75
CA PRO A 207 23.57 3.90 13.36
C PRO A 207 23.97 5.00 12.38
#